data_2687e060a6a8449f4ae463005cd9be74
#
_entry.id   2687e060a6a8449f4ae463005cd9be74
#
_cell.length_a   1.000
_cell.length_b   1.000
_cell.length_c   1.000
_cell.angle_alpha   90.00
_cell.angle_beta   90.00
_cell.angle_gamma   90.00
#
_symmetry.space_group_name_H-M   'P 1'
#
loop_
_entity.id
_entity.type
_entity.pdbx_description
1 polymer ?
#
loop_
_entity_poly.entity_id
_entity_poly.type
_entity_poly.pdbx_seq_one_letter_code
_entity_poly.pdbx_strand_id
1 'polypeptide(L)'
;MSSNLPTIPTKRYFTIGEVSKLCDLKPHVLRYWEQEFDQIEPVKRSNRRYYQHQDILLIREIKGLLYEQGLTIAGAKQYLTAGNGHDDQVRYKQLMRQSITELEDILKSMRINAN
;
A
#
# COMPACT_ATOMS: atom_id res chain seq x y z
N MET A 1 -1.33 9.98 11.14
CA MET A 1 -0.58 8.82 10.75
C MET A 1 -1.44 7.64 10.51
N SER A 2 -1.13 6.98 9.44
CA SER A 2 -1.86 5.79 9.11
C SER A 2 -1.68 4.71 10.16
N SER A 3 -0.80 4.94 11.10
CA SER A 3 -0.55 3.99 12.17
C SER A 3 -1.74 3.81 13.09
N ASN A 4 -2.74 4.68 12.96
CA ASN A 4 -3.93 4.56 13.79
C ASN A 4 -4.94 3.56 13.24
N LEU A 5 -4.64 2.97 12.09
CA LEU A 5 -5.56 2.02 11.50
C LEU A 5 -5.57 0.72 12.28
N PRO A 6 -6.71 0.03 12.30
CA PRO A 6 -6.83 -1.20 13.06
C PRO A 6 -5.91 -2.29 12.54
N THR A 7 -5.60 -3.23 13.40
CA THR A 7 -4.82 -4.39 13.01
C THR A 7 -5.65 -5.24 12.05
N ILE A 8 -5.01 -5.71 11.00
CA ILE A 8 -5.70 -6.53 10.01
C ILE A 8 -5.85 -7.96 10.57
N PRO A 9 -7.08 -8.47 10.65
CA PRO A 9 -7.27 -9.82 11.17
C PRO A 9 -6.63 -10.87 10.28
N THR A 10 -6.36 -12.01 10.87
CA THR A 10 -5.79 -13.12 10.14
C THR A 10 -6.91 -13.91 9.49
N LYS A 11 -7.29 -13.52 8.30
CA LYS A 11 -8.25 -14.31 7.52
C LYS A 11 -7.91 -14.10 6.06
N ARG A 12 -8.48 -14.97 5.24
CA ARG A 12 -8.10 -15.01 3.84
C ARG A 12 -8.83 -13.96 3.01
N TYR A 13 -10.10 -13.75 3.28
CA TYR A 13 -10.91 -12.85 2.48
C TYR A 13 -11.64 -11.84 3.34
N PHE A 14 -11.78 -10.64 2.82
CA PHE A 14 -12.43 -9.55 3.52
C PHE A 14 -13.47 -8.93 2.61
N THR A 15 -14.61 -8.58 3.16
CA THR A 15 -15.64 -7.89 2.38
C THR A 15 -15.26 -6.42 2.25
N ILE A 16 -15.91 -5.73 1.31
CA ILE A 16 -15.63 -4.31 1.13
C ILE A 16 -15.95 -3.51 2.39
N GLY A 17 -16.97 -3.94 3.13
CA GLY A 17 -17.28 -3.27 4.39
C GLY A 17 -16.18 -3.41 5.41
N GLU A 18 -15.57 -4.59 5.48
CA GLU A 18 -14.46 -4.81 6.39
C GLU A 18 -13.24 -4.00 5.98
N VAL A 19 -12.96 -3.98 4.68
CA VAL A 19 -11.81 -3.21 4.18
C VAL A 19 -12.03 -1.72 4.41
N SER A 20 -13.27 -1.30 4.24
CA SER A 20 -13.64 0.10 4.49
C SER A 20 -13.27 0.50 5.91
N LYS A 21 -13.54 -0.37 6.86
CA LYS A 21 -13.20 -0.08 8.25
C LYS A 21 -11.69 -0.20 8.50
N LEU A 22 -11.08 -1.20 7.92
CA LEU A 22 -9.64 -1.43 8.14
C LEU A 22 -8.78 -0.34 7.53
N CYS A 23 -9.26 0.30 6.48
CA CYS A 23 -8.50 1.35 5.82
C CYS A 23 -9.04 2.74 6.10
N ASP A 24 -10.16 2.80 6.82
CA ASP A 24 -10.83 4.07 7.11
C ASP A 24 -11.11 4.83 5.81
N LEU A 25 -11.78 4.14 4.89
CA LEU A 25 -12.16 4.70 3.61
C LEU A 25 -13.58 4.27 3.32
N LYS A 26 -14.31 5.10 2.61
CA LYS A 26 -15.68 4.76 2.26
C LYS A 26 -15.71 3.75 1.11
N PRO A 27 -16.72 2.89 1.07
CA PRO A 27 -16.77 1.85 0.03
C PRO A 27 -16.70 2.39 -1.38
N HIS A 28 -17.30 3.54 -1.64
CA HIS A 28 -17.26 4.07 -3.00
C HIS A 28 -15.85 4.54 -3.38
N VAL A 29 -15.05 4.93 -2.40
CA VAL A 29 -13.66 5.29 -2.65
C VAL A 29 -12.87 4.04 -3.01
N LEU A 30 -13.13 2.95 -2.30
CA LEU A 30 -12.47 1.69 -2.60
C LEU A 30 -12.79 1.22 -4.01
N ARG A 31 -14.06 1.33 -4.41
CA ARG A 31 -14.47 0.93 -5.74
C ARG A 31 -13.83 1.81 -6.81
N TYR A 32 -13.71 3.10 -6.51
CA TYR A 32 -13.07 4.02 -7.44
C TYR A 32 -11.59 3.68 -7.59
N TRP A 33 -10.92 3.44 -6.47
CA TRP A 33 -9.49 3.09 -6.53
C TRP A 33 -9.26 1.76 -7.23
N GLU A 34 -10.20 0.84 -7.07
CA GLU A 34 -10.11 -0.44 -7.74
C GLU A 34 -10.07 -0.26 -9.25
N GLN A 35 -10.78 0.73 -9.74
CA GLN A 35 -10.79 1.02 -11.17
C GLN A 35 -9.53 1.74 -11.61
N GLU A 36 -8.97 2.53 -10.72
CA GLU A 36 -7.79 3.32 -11.07
C GLU A 36 -6.48 2.55 -10.88
N PHE A 37 -6.45 1.63 -9.94
CA PHE A 37 -5.23 0.90 -9.63
C PHE A 37 -5.42 -0.57 -9.97
N ASP A 38 -4.80 -1.01 -11.05
CA ASP A 38 -4.93 -2.39 -11.50
C ASP A 38 -4.35 -3.38 -10.49
N GLN A 39 -3.50 -2.92 -9.62
CA GLN A 39 -2.88 -3.79 -8.64
C GLN A 39 -3.86 -4.25 -7.56
N ILE A 40 -4.96 -3.53 -7.40
CA ILE A 40 -6.01 -3.97 -6.50
C ILE A 40 -6.90 -4.93 -7.26
N GLU A 41 -6.83 -6.21 -6.91
CA GLU A 41 -7.54 -7.24 -7.65
C GLU A 41 -8.40 -8.07 -6.73
N PRO A 42 -9.57 -7.58 -6.36
CA PRO A 42 -10.44 -8.36 -5.51
C PRO A 42 -11.02 -9.54 -6.27
N VAL A 43 -11.32 -10.59 -5.55
CA VAL A 43 -11.99 -11.75 -6.11
C VAL A 43 -13.49 -11.47 -6.09
N LYS A 44 -14.16 -11.69 -7.21
CA LYS A 44 -15.59 -11.48 -7.28
C LYS A 44 -16.31 -12.81 -7.31
N ARG A 45 -17.25 -12.97 -6.39
CA ARG A 45 -18.06 -14.16 -6.34
C ARG A 45 -19.48 -13.75 -6.03
N SER A 46 -20.41 -14.25 -6.82
CA SER A 46 -21.84 -13.95 -6.63
C SER A 46 -22.09 -12.45 -6.51
N ASN A 47 -21.44 -11.69 -7.37
CA ASN A 47 -21.57 -10.23 -7.41
C ASN A 47 -21.04 -9.53 -6.15
N ARG A 48 -20.20 -10.21 -5.39
CA ARG A 48 -19.57 -9.60 -4.22
C ARG A 48 -18.08 -9.54 -4.39
N ARG A 49 -17.47 -8.51 -3.81
CA ARG A 49 -16.04 -8.34 -3.83
C ARG A 49 -15.44 -8.87 -2.56
N TYR A 50 -14.39 -9.65 -2.72
CA TYR A 50 -13.64 -10.15 -1.57
C TYR A 50 -12.19 -9.76 -1.77
N TYR A 51 -11.63 -9.08 -0.78
CA TYR A 51 -10.27 -8.58 -0.83
C TYR A 51 -9.36 -9.49 -0.03
N GLN A 52 -8.11 -9.54 -0.42
CA GLN A 52 -7.13 -10.32 0.30
C GLN A 52 -6.27 -9.40 1.15
N HIS A 53 -5.48 -10.00 2.02
CA HIS A 53 -4.64 -9.23 2.92
C HIS A 53 -3.74 -8.27 2.15
N GLN A 54 -3.18 -8.74 1.05
CA GLN A 54 -2.28 -7.92 0.24
C GLN A 54 -3.00 -6.72 -0.37
N ASP A 55 -4.29 -6.88 -0.68
CA ASP A 55 -5.07 -5.77 -1.20
C ASP A 55 -5.23 -4.69 -0.16
N ILE A 56 -5.43 -5.10 1.09
CA ILE A 56 -5.60 -4.14 2.17
C ILE A 56 -4.32 -3.37 2.40
N LEU A 57 -3.19 -4.05 2.38
CA LEU A 57 -1.91 -3.39 2.53
C LEU A 57 -1.66 -2.39 1.41
N LEU A 58 -2.01 -2.79 0.20
CA LEU A 58 -1.85 -1.90 -0.94
C LEU A 58 -2.75 -0.69 -0.84
N ILE A 59 -3.99 -0.90 -0.43
CA ILE A 59 -4.93 0.20 -0.28
C ILE A 59 -4.44 1.17 0.79
N ARG A 60 -3.91 0.65 1.88
CA ARG A 60 -3.34 1.50 2.92
C ARG A 60 -2.15 2.30 2.41
N GLU A 61 -1.36 1.68 1.54
CA GLU A 61 -0.22 2.37 0.95
C GLU A 61 -0.69 3.48 0.02
N ILE A 62 -1.69 3.20 -0.79
CA ILE A 62 -2.25 4.21 -1.67
C ILE A 62 -2.81 5.37 -0.86
N LYS A 63 -3.50 5.04 0.22
CA LYS A 63 -4.04 6.10 1.08
C LYS A 63 -2.93 6.99 1.61
N GLY A 64 -1.82 6.39 2.01
CA GLY A 64 -0.69 7.17 2.47
C GLY A 64 -0.13 8.07 1.39
N LEU A 65 -0.02 7.55 0.17
CA LEU A 65 0.50 8.34 -0.93
C LEU A 65 -0.39 9.53 -1.25
N LEU A 66 -1.70 9.31 -1.22
CA LEU A 66 -2.63 10.37 -1.58
C LEU A 66 -2.89 11.35 -0.45
N TYR A 67 -3.11 10.82 0.75
CA TYR A 67 -3.55 11.65 1.86
C TYR A 67 -2.40 12.21 2.70
N GLU A 68 -1.33 11.47 2.81
CA GLU A 68 -0.22 11.95 3.63
C GLU A 68 0.88 12.59 2.81
N GLN A 69 1.14 12.07 1.62
CA GLN A 69 2.19 12.62 0.78
C GLN A 69 1.64 13.55 -0.31
N GLY A 70 0.33 13.62 -0.43
CA GLY A 70 -0.28 14.58 -1.34
C GLY A 70 -0.14 14.27 -2.81
N LEU A 71 0.12 13.02 -3.16
CA LEU A 71 0.21 12.67 -4.56
C LEU A 71 -1.17 12.65 -5.20
N THR A 72 -1.20 12.88 -6.50
CA THR A 72 -2.43 12.72 -7.26
C THR A 72 -2.60 11.24 -7.58
N ILE A 73 -3.79 10.89 -8.06
CA ILE A 73 -4.04 9.52 -8.50
C ILE A 73 -3.01 9.12 -9.56
N ALA A 74 -2.77 9.99 -10.53
CA ALA A 74 -1.80 9.71 -11.57
C ALA A 74 -0.40 9.55 -11.01
N GLY A 75 -0.04 10.38 -10.05
CA GLY A 75 1.26 10.28 -9.41
C GLY A 75 1.41 9.01 -8.62
N ALA A 76 0.35 8.61 -7.92
CA ALA A 76 0.39 7.38 -7.15
C ALA A 76 0.49 6.16 -8.09
N LYS A 77 -0.24 6.19 -9.19
CA LYS A 77 -0.15 5.11 -10.16
C LYS A 77 1.27 4.99 -10.71
N GLN A 78 1.85 6.12 -11.03
CA GLN A 78 3.20 6.13 -11.54
C GLN A 78 4.19 5.65 -10.49
N TYR A 79 3.98 6.07 -9.27
CA TYR A 79 4.83 5.64 -8.16
C TYR A 79 4.79 4.12 -8.01
N LEU A 80 3.61 3.53 -8.12
CA LEU A 80 3.45 2.10 -7.94
C LEU A 80 3.95 1.29 -9.13
N THR A 81 4.00 1.88 -10.31
CA THR A 81 4.41 1.14 -11.49
C THR A 81 5.83 1.43 -11.94
N ALA A 82 6.32 2.63 -11.66
CA ALA A 82 7.64 3.02 -12.17
C ALA A 82 8.74 2.66 -11.19
N GLY A 83 9.00 1.40 -11.07
CA GLY A 83 10.07 0.94 -10.22
C GLY A 83 9.64 0.72 -8.79
N ASN A 84 8.45 1.15 -8.49
CA ASN A 84 7.91 0.95 -7.16
C ASN A 84 6.69 0.09 -7.25
N GLY A 85 6.58 -0.65 -8.35
CA GLY A 85 5.46 -1.49 -8.55
C GLY A 85 5.67 -2.82 -7.89
N HIS A 86 4.92 -3.78 -8.36
CA HIS A 86 4.73 -5.02 -7.68
C HIS A 86 5.99 -5.80 -7.33
N ASP A 87 6.75 -6.15 -8.30
CA ASP A 87 7.98 -6.87 -8.08
C ASP A 87 8.93 -6.00 -7.33
N ASP A 88 8.84 -4.73 -7.64
CA ASP A 88 9.70 -3.78 -7.02
C ASP A 88 9.18 -3.31 -5.71
N GLN A 89 7.99 -3.74 -5.34
CA GLN A 89 7.46 -3.38 -4.06
C GLN A 89 8.17 -4.08 -2.96
N VAL A 90 8.49 -5.33 -3.19
CA VAL A 90 9.31 -6.07 -2.25
C VAL A 90 10.66 -5.41 -2.22
N ARG A 91 11.16 -5.09 -3.38
CA ARG A 91 12.44 -4.43 -3.51
C ARG A 91 12.38 -3.02 -2.97
N TYR A 92 11.28 -2.33 -3.24
CA TYR A 92 11.08 -0.98 -2.74
C TYR A 92 10.96 -0.99 -1.22
N LYS A 93 10.21 -1.90 -0.68
CA LYS A 93 10.09 -2.01 0.75
C LYS A 93 11.40 -2.41 1.36
N GLN A 94 12.13 -3.18 0.63
CA GLN A 94 13.45 -3.58 1.04
C GLN A 94 14.36 -2.38 0.99
N LEU A 95 14.24 -1.59 -0.05
CA LEU A 95 15.01 -0.39 -0.21
C LEU A 95 14.62 0.68 0.78
N MET A 96 13.36 0.78 1.08
CA MET A 96 12.89 1.73 2.06
C MET A 96 13.37 1.33 3.43
N ARG A 97 13.31 0.06 3.69
CA ARG A 97 13.76 -0.47 4.95
C ARG A 97 15.27 -0.42 4.96
N GLN A 98 15.85 -0.72 3.84
CA GLN A 98 17.27 -0.66 3.66
C GLN A 98 17.77 0.74 3.60
N SER A 99 17.03 1.64 3.04
CA SER A 99 17.41 3.02 3.00
C SER A 99 17.22 3.67 4.32
N ILE A 100 16.45 3.16 5.15
CA ILE A 100 16.29 3.66 6.48
C ILE A 100 17.35 3.01 7.31
N THR A 101 17.53 1.76 7.13
CA THR A 101 18.57 1.00 7.77
C THR A 101 19.87 1.33 7.11
N GLU A 102 19.87 1.42 5.81
CA GLU A 102 21.06 1.70 5.08
C GLU A 102 21.34 3.18 5.03
N LEU A 103 20.36 3.96 5.17
CA LEU A 103 20.56 5.35 5.24
C LEU A 103 21.04 5.59 6.62
N GLU A 104 20.72 4.75 7.49
CA GLU A 104 21.26 4.73 8.79
C GLU A 104 22.56 4.01 8.71
N ASP A 105 22.68 3.02 7.90
CA ASP A 105 23.90 2.28 7.73
C ASP A 105 24.78 2.96 6.76
N ILE A 106 24.26 3.61 5.84
CA ILE A 106 25.00 4.37 4.90
C ILE A 106 25.27 5.66 5.52
N LEU A 107 24.43 6.12 6.32
CA LEU A 107 24.63 7.25 7.03
C LEU A 107 25.40 6.81 8.17
N LYS A 108 25.50 5.60 8.49
CA LYS A 108 26.31 5.05 9.41
C LYS A 108 27.44 4.48 8.73
N SER A 109 27.44 4.06 7.66
CA SER A 109 28.46 3.47 6.96
C SER A 109 29.00 4.42 6.03
N MET A 110 28.28 5.24 5.65
CA MET A 110 28.70 6.27 4.89
C MET A 110 28.77 7.26 5.80
N ARG A 111 28.11 7.13 6.56
CA ARG A 111 28.13 7.34 7.59
C ARG A 111 28.93 6.36 8.03
N ILE A 112 29.00 5.44 7.60
CA ILE A 112 29.53 4.55 7.61
C ILE A 112 29.89 4.30 6.50
N ASN A 113 29.42 4.32 5.55
CA ASN A 113 29.47 4.12 4.81
C ASN A 113 29.10 4.13 4.27
N ALA A 114 28.50 4.25 4.52
CA ALA A 114 27.99 4.32 4.48
C ALA A 114 27.89 3.96 4.37
N ASN A 115 27.95 3.47 4.46
CA ASN A 115 27.63 3.12 4.57
C ASN A 115 27.46 3.25 4.63
#